data_3417b82f9f8970ac01e1f73883837dcb
#
_entry.id   3417b82f9f8970ac01e1f73883837dcb
#
_cell.length_a   1.000
_cell.length_b   1.000
_cell.length_c   1.000
_cell.angle_alpha   90.00
_cell.angle_beta   90.00
_cell.angle_gamma   90.00
#
_symmetry.space_group_name_H-M   'P 1'
#
loop_
_entity.id
_entity.type
_entity.pdbx_description
1 polymer ?
#
loop_
_entity_poly.entity_id
_entity_poly.type
_entity_poly.pdbx_seq_one_letter_code
_entity_poly.pdbx_strand_id
1 'polypeptide(L)'
;VWRWKDHIDRTFMKRFSQFGPMKDAASRRGNALGSDLPLTADESQQAISAIAMRCGGCGAKVGATVLQRALGALHPVDRDDVLIGLHSPDDAAVVRVPPGKAMVHTVDFFRAFIDDPYVFGQVAANHALGDIYAMGGEPQTATAVVTVPPGLEAKVEELLLHMMSGAMQVLNAANCALVGGHTGEGKELALGFAINGLVDDDMHTVLRKGGLTPGDALILTKPIGTGTLFAAYPRAASLGFFKGRWVAEALTHMVQSNQAGARILMANGATACTDLTGFGLLGHLVEMTKPSGVDAELFLSALPVLPGAEKCVANGISSSLSPANVRLRRALRNQEAFVNHPRYPLLFDPQTAGGLLASVP
;
A
#
# COMPACT_ATOMS: atom_id res chain seq x y z
N VAL A 1 -36.16 -12.00 3.93
CA VAL A 1 -35.03 -11.07 3.73
C VAL A 1 -34.82 -10.83 2.24
N TRP A 2 -34.73 -11.85 1.37
CA TRP A 2 -34.49 -11.71 -0.07
C TRP A 2 -35.57 -10.95 -0.84
N ARG A 3 -36.85 -11.18 -0.54
CA ARG A 3 -37.97 -10.45 -1.18
C ARG A 3 -37.95 -8.94 -0.86
N TRP A 4 -37.46 -8.56 0.31
CA TRP A 4 -37.39 -7.16 0.73
C TRP A 4 -36.27 -6.42 0.04
N LYS A 5 -35.13 -7.11 -0.12
CA LYS A 5 -33.98 -6.58 -0.89
C LYS A 5 -34.36 -6.37 -2.35
N ASP A 6 -35.01 -7.34 -2.98
CA ASP A 6 -35.44 -7.24 -4.38
C ASP A 6 -36.47 -6.08 -4.59
N HIS A 7 -37.32 -5.83 -3.59
CA HIS A 7 -38.26 -4.71 -3.63
C HIS A 7 -37.54 -3.33 -3.51
N ILE A 8 -36.54 -3.23 -2.64
CA ILE A 8 -35.75 -2.02 -2.49
C ILE A 8 -34.96 -1.76 -3.77
N ASP A 9 -34.30 -2.76 -4.30
CA ASP A 9 -33.51 -2.65 -5.52
C ASP A 9 -34.36 -2.22 -6.71
N ARG A 10 -35.56 -2.82 -6.89
CA ARG A 10 -36.50 -2.42 -7.94
C ARG A 10 -37.07 -1.02 -7.74
N THR A 11 -37.30 -0.60 -6.51
CA THR A 11 -37.79 0.75 -6.19
C THR A 11 -36.70 1.79 -6.43
N PHE A 12 -35.46 1.48 -6.10
CA PHE A 12 -34.30 2.32 -6.36
C PHE A 12 -34.06 2.46 -7.87
N MET A 13 -34.13 1.37 -8.62
CA MET A 13 -33.96 1.35 -10.08
C MET A 13 -35.08 2.14 -10.79
N LYS A 14 -36.34 2.05 -10.32
CA LYS A 14 -37.45 2.88 -10.84
C LYS A 14 -37.22 4.38 -10.61
N ARG A 15 -36.64 4.79 -9.49
CA ARG A 15 -36.28 6.18 -9.23
C ARG A 15 -35.14 6.64 -10.15
N PHE A 16 -34.14 5.81 -10.38
CA PHE A 16 -33.05 6.15 -11.31
C PHE A 16 -33.52 6.31 -12.76
N SER A 17 -34.46 5.50 -13.22
CA SER A 17 -35.03 5.62 -14.56
C SER A 17 -35.92 6.85 -14.75
N GLN A 18 -36.31 7.54 -13.66
CA GLN A 18 -37.09 8.79 -13.71
C GLN A 18 -36.21 10.06 -13.75
N PHE A 19 -34.92 9.95 -13.49
CA PHE A 19 -33.97 11.02 -13.75
C PHE A 19 -33.71 11.07 -15.26
N GLY A 20 -34.36 12.00 -15.96
CA GLY A 20 -34.04 12.26 -17.36
C GLY A 20 -32.53 12.55 -17.52
N PRO A 21 -32.01 12.51 -18.77
CA PRO A 21 -30.58 12.71 -19.00
C PRO A 21 -30.17 14.06 -18.38
N MET A 22 -29.18 14.01 -17.46
CA MET A 22 -28.56 15.23 -16.97
C MET A 22 -28.02 15.99 -18.18
N LYS A 23 -28.49 17.22 -18.38
CA LYS A 23 -27.93 18.12 -19.41
C LYS A 23 -26.50 18.42 -18.95
N ASP A 24 -25.56 17.83 -19.60
CA ASP A 24 -24.15 18.14 -19.40
C ASP A 24 -23.92 19.60 -19.75
N ALA A 25 -23.48 20.37 -18.76
CA ALA A 25 -22.90 21.66 -18.99
C ALA A 25 -21.62 21.45 -19.78
N ALA A 26 -21.62 21.85 -21.06
CA ALA A 26 -20.52 21.64 -21.98
C ALA A 26 -19.19 22.15 -21.38
N SER A 27 -18.35 21.24 -20.91
CA SER A 27 -16.96 21.51 -20.62
C SER A 27 -16.14 21.25 -21.89
N ARG A 28 -15.88 22.34 -22.63
CA ARG A 28 -14.89 22.35 -23.71
C ARG A 28 -13.49 22.32 -23.09
N ARG A 29 -12.92 21.13 -22.95
CA ARG A 29 -11.45 20.93 -22.92
C ARG A 29 -11.19 19.56 -23.51
N GLY A 30 -10.51 19.52 -24.67
CA GLY A 30 -10.14 18.31 -25.35
C GLY A 30 -9.21 17.45 -24.48
N ASN A 31 -9.63 16.22 -24.23
CA ASN A 31 -8.82 15.18 -23.65
C ASN A 31 -8.32 14.28 -24.77
N ALA A 32 -7.01 14.08 -24.83
CA ALA A 32 -6.36 13.20 -25.78
C ALA A 32 -6.53 11.69 -25.46
N LEU A 33 -7.47 11.33 -24.57
CA LEU A 33 -7.80 9.97 -24.19
C LEU A 33 -9.23 9.63 -24.67
N GLY A 34 -9.29 8.95 -25.76
CA GLY A 34 -10.33 8.13 -26.36
C GLY A 34 -11.80 8.43 -26.16
N SER A 35 -12.52 8.58 -27.26
CA SER A 35 -13.98 8.62 -27.50
C SER A 35 -14.82 9.43 -26.51
N ASP A 36 -15.01 10.71 -26.83
CA ASP A 36 -15.96 11.64 -26.19
C ASP A 36 -17.45 11.35 -26.52
N LEU A 37 -17.79 10.11 -26.86
CA LEU A 37 -19.19 9.75 -27.09
C LEU A 37 -19.83 9.36 -25.77
N PRO A 38 -20.84 10.12 -25.29
CA PRO A 38 -21.59 9.72 -24.11
C PRO A 38 -22.28 8.38 -24.41
N LEU A 39 -22.29 7.50 -23.39
CA LEU A 39 -23.01 6.24 -23.48
C LEU A 39 -24.45 6.50 -23.88
N THR A 40 -24.97 5.72 -24.83
CA THR A 40 -26.39 5.73 -25.16
C THR A 40 -27.21 5.24 -23.96
N ALA A 41 -28.50 5.54 -23.93
CA ALA A 41 -29.38 5.04 -22.87
C ALA A 41 -29.35 3.50 -22.77
N ASP A 42 -29.26 2.81 -23.91
CA ASP A 42 -29.18 1.35 -23.98
C ASP A 42 -27.85 0.83 -23.43
N GLU A 43 -26.72 1.45 -23.77
CA GLU A 43 -25.40 1.10 -23.21
C GLU A 43 -25.34 1.32 -21.70
N SER A 44 -25.92 2.43 -21.21
CA SER A 44 -26.03 2.70 -19.79
C SER A 44 -26.89 1.65 -19.07
N GLN A 45 -28.00 1.23 -19.70
CA GLN A 45 -28.88 0.21 -19.14
C GLN A 45 -28.24 -1.19 -19.16
N GLN A 46 -27.47 -1.49 -20.20
CA GLN A 46 -26.68 -2.73 -20.30
C GLN A 46 -25.57 -2.77 -19.24
N ALA A 47 -24.85 -1.64 -19.04
CA ALA A 47 -23.84 -1.54 -17.99
C ALA A 47 -24.44 -1.74 -16.59
N ILE A 48 -25.59 -1.11 -16.31
CA ILE A 48 -26.31 -1.29 -15.03
C ILE A 48 -26.80 -2.74 -14.87
N SER A 49 -27.30 -3.35 -15.93
CA SER A 49 -27.74 -4.75 -15.93
C SER A 49 -26.58 -5.72 -15.71
N ALA A 50 -25.44 -5.47 -16.33
CA ALA A 50 -24.21 -6.24 -16.15
C ALA A 50 -23.70 -6.16 -14.70
N ILE A 51 -23.76 -4.97 -14.08
CA ILE A 51 -23.41 -4.79 -12.66
C ILE A 51 -24.35 -5.61 -11.74
N ALA A 52 -25.61 -5.77 -12.11
CA ALA A 52 -26.58 -6.56 -11.35
C ALA A 52 -26.40 -8.09 -11.47
N MET A 53 -25.78 -8.56 -12.56
CA MET A 53 -25.59 -9.98 -12.88
C MET A 53 -24.14 -10.47 -12.62
N ARG A 54 -23.52 -10.03 -11.56
CA ARG A 54 -22.11 -10.32 -11.27
C ARG A 54 -21.84 -11.81 -11.11
N CYS A 55 -20.85 -12.26 -11.84
CA CYS A 55 -20.22 -13.57 -11.66
C CYS A 55 -18.98 -13.45 -10.78
N GLY A 56 -18.66 -14.52 -10.05
CA GLY A 56 -17.35 -14.68 -9.42
C GLY A 56 -16.33 -15.33 -10.35
N GLY A 57 -15.12 -15.54 -9.85
CA GLY A 57 -14.05 -16.17 -10.61
C GLY A 57 -13.60 -15.34 -11.83
N CYS A 58 -13.38 -16.00 -12.96
CA CYS A 58 -12.87 -15.33 -14.18
C CYS A 58 -13.82 -14.25 -14.74
N GLY A 59 -15.11 -14.28 -14.40
CA GLY A 59 -16.09 -13.26 -14.80
C GLY A 59 -16.00 -11.95 -14.03
N ALA A 60 -15.18 -11.88 -12.97
CA ALA A 60 -14.96 -10.67 -12.17
C ALA A 60 -13.77 -9.83 -12.65
N LYS A 61 -13.24 -10.06 -13.84
CA LYS A 61 -12.15 -9.25 -14.41
C LYS A 61 -12.66 -7.92 -14.97
N VAL A 62 -11.86 -6.90 -14.87
CA VAL A 62 -12.06 -5.65 -15.60
C VAL A 62 -12.01 -5.95 -17.11
N GLY A 63 -12.87 -5.31 -17.90
CA GLY A 63 -12.95 -5.53 -19.34
C GLY A 63 -11.61 -5.28 -20.05
N ALA A 64 -11.26 -6.13 -21.00
CA ALA A 64 -9.95 -6.09 -21.68
C ALA A 64 -9.67 -4.73 -22.34
N THR A 65 -10.68 -4.08 -22.91
CA THR A 65 -10.54 -2.77 -23.57
C THR A 65 -10.20 -1.67 -22.56
N VAL A 66 -10.86 -1.65 -21.38
CA VAL A 66 -10.56 -0.70 -20.29
C VAL A 66 -9.16 -0.88 -19.78
N LEU A 67 -8.77 -2.15 -19.51
CA LEU A 67 -7.44 -2.48 -19.05
C LEU A 67 -6.36 -2.09 -20.05
N GLN A 68 -6.58 -2.37 -21.35
CA GLN A 68 -5.62 -2.04 -22.42
C GLN A 68 -5.42 -0.52 -22.53
N ARG A 69 -6.49 0.29 -22.42
CA ARG A 69 -6.37 1.75 -22.47
C ARG A 69 -5.61 2.28 -21.26
N ALA A 70 -5.97 1.82 -20.05
CA ALA A 70 -5.28 2.24 -18.83
C ALA A 70 -3.79 1.86 -18.83
N LEU A 71 -3.46 0.61 -19.21
CA LEU A 71 -2.07 0.16 -19.27
C LEU A 71 -1.29 0.82 -20.41
N GLY A 72 -1.92 1.10 -21.56
CA GLY A 72 -1.29 1.77 -22.70
C GLY A 72 -0.86 3.21 -22.42
N ALA A 73 -1.41 3.83 -21.37
CA ALA A 73 -1.01 5.17 -20.91
C ALA A 73 0.12 5.14 -19.86
N LEU A 74 0.53 3.95 -19.39
CA LEU A 74 1.63 3.80 -18.43
C LEU A 74 2.96 3.63 -19.17
N HIS A 75 4.01 4.14 -18.57
CA HIS A 75 5.36 4.05 -19.13
C HIS A 75 6.30 3.40 -18.08
N PRO A 76 6.28 2.06 -17.95
CA PRO A 76 7.20 1.33 -17.09
C PRO A 76 8.65 1.57 -17.54
N VAL A 77 9.57 1.57 -16.59
CA VAL A 77 11.00 1.60 -16.90
C VAL A 77 11.40 0.36 -17.69
N ASP A 78 12.19 0.55 -18.74
CA ASP A 78 12.79 -0.53 -19.52
C ASP A 78 14.00 -1.13 -18.79
N ARG A 79 14.13 -2.47 -18.88
CA ARG A 79 15.24 -3.21 -18.30
C ARG A 79 15.69 -4.31 -19.23
N ASP A 80 16.99 -4.46 -19.43
CA ASP A 80 17.59 -5.49 -20.30
C ASP A 80 17.39 -6.93 -19.78
N ASP A 81 17.10 -7.08 -18.49
CA ASP A 81 16.82 -8.36 -17.86
C ASP A 81 15.34 -8.78 -17.94
N VAL A 82 14.45 -7.91 -18.41
CA VAL A 82 13.05 -8.25 -18.74
C VAL A 82 12.97 -8.71 -20.20
N LEU A 83 12.76 -10.01 -20.41
CA LEU A 83 12.73 -10.62 -21.75
C LEU A 83 11.32 -10.62 -22.36
N ILE A 84 10.29 -10.77 -21.52
CA ILE A 84 8.86 -10.65 -21.87
C ILE A 84 8.21 -9.82 -20.76
N GLY A 85 7.55 -8.74 -21.12
CA GLY A 85 6.86 -7.84 -20.19
C GLY A 85 5.73 -7.07 -20.89
N LEU A 86 5.32 -5.91 -20.35
CA LEU A 86 4.14 -5.16 -20.83
C LEU A 86 4.27 -4.61 -22.26
N HIS A 87 5.48 -4.45 -22.81
CA HIS A 87 5.67 -3.98 -24.19
C HIS A 87 5.25 -5.03 -25.23
N SER A 88 5.39 -6.30 -24.91
CA SER A 88 4.95 -7.42 -25.73
C SER A 88 4.38 -8.50 -24.80
N PRO A 89 3.17 -8.28 -24.27
CA PRO A 89 2.61 -9.14 -23.24
C PRO A 89 2.27 -10.52 -23.77
N ASP A 90 2.55 -11.53 -22.95
CA ASP A 90 2.19 -12.93 -23.13
C ASP A 90 1.46 -13.42 -21.86
N ASP A 91 1.22 -14.72 -21.74
CA ASP A 91 0.58 -15.32 -20.57
C ASP A 91 1.33 -15.02 -19.26
N ALA A 92 2.65 -14.87 -19.32
CA ALA A 92 3.51 -14.53 -18.20
C ALA A 92 4.69 -13.66 -18.63
N ALA A 93 5.21 -12.86 -17.69
CA ALA A 93 6.48 -12.17 -17.88
C ALA A 93 7.66 -13.15 -17.73
N VAL A 94 8.74 -12.91 -18.48
CA VAL A 94 10.00 -13.65 -18.39
C VAL A 94 11.12 -12.71 -18.02
N VAL A 95 11.79 -12.99 -16.90
CA VAL A 95 12.82 -12.13 -16.32
C VAL A 95 14.08 -12.94 -16.06
N ARG A 96 15.22 -12.39 -16.43
CA ARG A 96 16.53 -13.02 -16.18
C ARG A 96 17.06 -12.63 -14.80
N VAL A 97 17.57 -13.61 -14.06
CA VAL A 97 18.40 -13.35 -12.88
C VAL A 97 19.86 -13.27 -13.35
N PRO A 98 20.54 -12.13 -13.15
CA PRO A 98 21.95 -11.99 -13.55
C PRO A 98 22.85 -12.99 -12.80
N PRO A 99 23.99 -13.40 -13.41
CA PRO A 99 25.00 -14.20 -12.70
C PRO A 99 25.48 -13.53 -11.40
N GLY A 100 25.69 -14.29 -10.36
CA GLY A 100 26.12 -13.78 -9.05
C GLY A 100 25.01 -13.12 -8.20
N LYS A 101 23.75 -13.21 -8.67
CA LYS A 101 22.59 -12.69 -7.95
C LYS A 101 21.60 -13.78 -7.59
N ALA A 102 20.97 -13.62 -6.43
CA ALA A 102 19.80 -14.38 -5.99
C ALA A 102 18.56 -13.48 -6.01
N MET A 103 17.39 -14.10 -6.19
CA MET A 103 16.12 -13.37 -6.26
C MET A 103 15.42 -13.36 -4.90
N VAL A 104 15.01 -12.17 -4.47
CA VAL A 104 14.12 -11.95 -3.32
C VAL A 104 12.70 -11.75 -3.84
N HIS A 105 11.74 -12.45 -3.24
CA HIS A 105 10.32 -12.34 -3.55
C HIS A 105 9.54 -11.82 -2.37
N THR A 106 8.64 -10.87 -2.61
CA THR A 106 7.65 -10.43 -1.62
C THR A 106 6.32 -10.12 -2.27
N VAL A 107 5.26 -10.02 -1.48
CA VAL A 107 3.94 -9.57 -1.90
C VAL A 107 3.22 -8.85 -0.78
N ASP A 108 2.72 -7.65 -1.08
CA ASP A 108 1.85 -6.89 -0.20
C ASP A 108 0.61 -6.42 -0.95
N PHE A 109 -0.54 -6.50 -0.28
CA PHE A 109 -1.83 -6.11 -0.84
C PHE A 109 -2.75 -5.60 0.27
N PHE A 110 -3.36 -4.41 0.06
CA PHE A 110 -4.30 -3.85 1.02
C PHE A 110 -5.35 -2.95 0.36
N ARG A 111 -6.44 -2.71 1.09
CA ARG A 111 -7.54 -1.86 0.66
C ARG A 111 -7.15 -0.38 0.76
N ALA A 112 -7.74 0.45 -0.10
CA ALA A 112 -7.57 1.88 -0.01
C ALA A 112 -8.08 2.40 1.35
N PHE A 113 -7.34 3.33 1.91
CA PHE A 113 -7.60 4.00 3.18
C PHE A 113 -7.66 5.52 3.03
N ILE A 114 -7.46 6.00 1.80
CA ILE A 114 -7.59 7.40 1.36
C ILE A 114 -8.37 7.44 0.05
N ASP A 115 -8.96 8.60 -0.24
CA ASP A 115 -9.81 8.77 -1.42
C ASP A 115 -9.02 9.13 -2.69
N ASP A 116 -7.79 9.62 -2.55
CA ASP A 116 -6.93 9.96 -3.69
C ASP A 116 -6.26 8.69 -4.25
N PRO A 117 -6.66 8.21 -5.46
CA PRO A 117 -6.12 6.99 -6.04
C PRO A 117 -4.64 7.12 -6.42
N TYR A 118 -4.19 8.31 -6.84
CA TYR A 118 -2.79 8.52 -7.22
C TYR A 118 -1.86 8.39 -6.01
N VAL A 119 -2.19 9.07 -4.90
CA VAL A 119 -1.42 8.96 -3.66
C VAL A 119 -1.50 7.54 -3.09
N PHE A 120 -2.68 6.89 -3.19
CA PHE A 120 -2.83 5.49 -2.78
C PHE A 120 -1.89 4.58 -3.58
N GLY A 121 -1.79 4.78 -4.90
CA GLY A 121 -0.85 4.06 -5.76
C GLY A 121 0.61 4.23 -5.33
N GLN A 122 1.02 5.45 -5.01
CA GLN A 122 2.37 5.74 -4.51
C GLN A 122 2.65 5.00 -3.18
N VAL A 123 1.70 5.04 -2.25
CA VAL A 123 1.85 4.39 -0.94
C VAL A 123 1.91 2.88 -1.09
N ALA A 124 1.07 2.28 -1.94
CA ALA A 124 1.06 0.84 -2.16
C ALA A 124 2.38 0.33 -2.76
N ALA A 125 2.94 1.04 -3.73
CA ALA A 125 4.23 0.69 -4.31
C ALA A 125 5.38 0.85 -3.30
N ASN A 126 5.42 1.95 -2.54
CA ASN A 126 6.45 2.16 -1.50
C ASN A 126 6.36 1.10 -0.39
N HIS A 127 5.15 0.69 -0.02
CA HIS A 127 4.95 -0.34 1.00
C HIS A 127 5.55 -1.66 0.54
N ALA A 128 5.17 -2.13 -0.65
CA ALA A 128 5.66 -3.40 -1.18
C ALA A 128 7.19 -3.41 -1.47
N LEU A 129 7.77 -2.25 -1.81
CA LEU A 129 9.22 -2.11 -1.96
C LEU A 129 9.97 -2.17 -0.61
N GLY A 130 9.26 -1.98 0.51
CA GLY A 130 9.82 -1.96 1.86
C GLY A 130 10.62 -3.20 2.19
N ASP A 131 10.06 -4.39 1.90
CA ASP A 131 10.69 -5.69 2.15
C ASP A 131 12.02 -5.85 1.39
N ILE A 132 12.05 -5.42 0.12
CA ILE A 132 13.27 -5.50 -0.69
C ILE A 132 14.37 -4.65 -0.07
N TYR A 133 14.05 -3.42 0.32
CA TYR A 133 15.00 -2.51 0.96
C TYR A 133 15.41 -2.99 2.36
N ALA A 134 14.50 -3.58 3.12
CA ALA A 134 14.80 -4.15 4.43
C ALA A 134 15.80 -5.30 4.37
N MET A 135 15.83 -6.02 3.25
CA MET A 135 16.81 -7.08 3.00
C MET A 135 18.11 -6.59 2.34
N GLY A 136 18.27 -5.28 2.12
CA GLY A 136 19.41 -4.71 1.39
C GLY A 136 19.38 -5.00 -0.11
N GLY A 137 18.24 -5.44 -0.64
CA GLY A 137 18.06 -5.80 -2.05
C GLY A 137 17.81 -4.59 -2.96
N GLU A 138 18.00 -4.82 -4.25
CA GLU A 138 17.65 -3.90 -5.33
C GLU A 138 16.38 -4.37 -6.03
N PRO A 139 15.31 -3.54 -6.13
CA PRO A 139 14.12 -3.90 -6.86
C PRO A 139 14.42 -4.22 -8.33
N GLN A 140 13.76 -5.23 -8.90
CA GLN A 140 13.92 -5.62 -10.30
C GLN A 140 12.61 -5.50 -11.06
N THR A 141 11.58 -6.25 -10.67
CA THR A 141 10.28 -6.26 -11.35
C THR A 141 9.12 -6.30 -10.37
N ALA A 142 7.97 -5.81 -10.81
CA ALA A 142 6.72 -5.85 -10.09
C ALA A 142 5.59 -6.43 -10.95
N THR A 143 4.68 -7.16 -10.32
CA THR A 143 3.36 -7.50 -10.86
C THR A 143 2.29 -6.92 -9.97
N ALA A 144 1.32 -6.21 -10.56
CA ALA A 144 0.25 -5.55 -9.81
C ALA A 144 -0.92 -6.51 -9.56
N VAL A 145 -1.46 -6.48 -8.33
CA VAL A 145 -2.75 -7.10 -8.00
C VAL A 145 -3.72 -5.98 -7.66
N VAL A 146 -4.78 -5.85 -8.46
CA VAL A 146 -5.69 -4.70 -8.40
C VAL A 146 -7.12 -5.19 -8.21
N THR A 147 -7.84 -4.56 -7.29
CA THR A 147 -9.29 -4.68 -7.18
C THR A 147 -9.92 -3.30 -7.32
N VAL A 148 -10.86 -3.16 -8.24
CA VAL A 148 -11.58 -1.90 -8.46
C VAL A 148 -13.08 -2.08 -8.21
N PRO A 149 -13.76 -1.09 -7.61
CA PRO A 149 -15.21 -1.11 -7.53
C PRO A 149 -15.82 -1.08 -8.94
N PRO A 150 -16.93 -1.79 -9.15
CA PRO A 150 -17.63 -1.74 -10.42
C PRO A 150 -18.24 -0.38 -10.67
N GLY A 151 -18.20 0.06 -11.90
CA GLY A 151 -18.72 1.33 -12.32
C GLY A 151 -18.85 1.43 -13.84
N LEU A 152 -19.14 2.63 -14.32
CA LEU A 152 -19.05 2.94 -15.75
C LEU A 152 -17.60 2.78 -16.21
N GLU A 153 -17.40 2.20 -17.40
CA GLU A 153 -16.06 1.91 -17.95
C GLU A 153 -15.11 3.11 -17.86
N ALA A 154 -15.56 4.29 -18.27
CA ALA A 154 -14.76 5.51 -18.22
C ALA A 154 -14.29 5.86 -16.78
N LYS A 155 -15.11 5.60 -15.77
CA LYS A 155 -14.76 5.86 -14.37
C LYS A 155 -13.82 4.80 -13.81
N VAL A 156 -13.98 3.54 -14.19
CA VAL A 156 -13.07 2.46 -13.83
C VAL A 156 -11.71 2.70 -14.49
N GLU A 157 -11.69 3.12 -15.74
CA GLU A 157 -10.47 3.46 -16.48
C GLU A 157 -9.72 4.63 -15.82
N GLU A 158 -10.42 5.74 -15.54
CA GLU A 158 -9.86 6.92 -14.87
C GLU A 158 -9.25 6.55 -13.50
N LEU A 159 -10.00 5.81 -12.68
CA LEU A 159 -9.57 5.36 -11.36
C LEU A 159 -8.31 4.48 -11.45
N LEU A 160 -8.33 3.49 -12.36
CA LEU A 160 -7.22 2.58 -12.58
C LEU A 160 -5.98 3.33 -13.08
N LEU A 161 -6.16 4.24 -14.06
CA LEU A 161 -5.07 5.04 -14.62
C LEU A 161 -4.42 5.91 -13.54
N HIS A 162 -5.20 6.64 -12.75
CA HIS A 162 -4.65 7.50 -11.70
C HIS A 162 -3.89 6.69 -10.64
N MET A 163 -4.48 5.60 -10.17
CA MET A 163 -3.86 4.74 -9.16
C MET A 163 -2.56 4.12 -9.67
N MET A 164 -2.57 3.57 -10.88
CA MET A 164 -1.38 2.97 -11.47
C MET A 164 -0.32 4.00 -11.85
N SER A 165 -0.73 5.22 -12.25
CA SER A 165 0.22 6.32 -12.51
C SER A 165 0.99 6.72 -11.25
N GLY A 166 0.31 6.79 -10.10
CA GLY A 166 0.97 7.01 -8.81
C GLY A 166 1.97 5.90 -8.47
N ALA A 167 1.57 4.64 -8.65
CA ALA A 167 2.46 3.51 -8.44
C ALA A 167 3.66 3.53 -9.41
N MET A 168 3.43 3.83 -10.69
CA MET A 168 4.48 3.92 -11.69
C MET A 168 5.54 4.96 -11.37
N GLN A 169 5.15 6.10 -10.80
CA GLN A 169 6.13 7.11 -10.36
C GLN A 169 7.13 6.51 -9.36
N VAL A 170 6.64 5.73 -8.41
CA VAL A 170 7.48 5.09 -7.37
C VAL A 170 8.31 3.95 -7.95
N LEU A 171 7.68 3.05 -8.71
CA LEU A 171 8.35 1.89 -9.31
C LEU A 171 9.46 2.33 -10.28
N ASN A 172 9.20 3.31 -11.13
CA ASN A 172 10.20 3.85 -12.06
C ASN A 172 11.39 4.51 -11.31
N ALA A 173 11.11 5.29 -10.23
CA ALA A 173 12.16 5.87 -9.40
C ALA A 173 13.03 4.80 -8.71
N ALA A 174 12.45 3.63 -8.42
CA ALA A 174 13.13 2.47 -7.87
C ALA A 174 13.83 1.59 -8.95
N ASN A 175 13.76 1.95 -10.23
CA ASN A 175 14.19 1.13 -11.36
C ASN A 175 13.56 -0.29 -11.35
N CYS A 176 12.28 -0.37 -10.95
CA CYS A 176 11.50 -1.59 -10.82
C CYS A 176 10.48 -1.64 -11.97
N ALA A 177 10.68 -2.53 -12.93
CA ALA A 177 9.79 -2.61 -14.09
C ALA A 177 8.45 -3.27 -13.72
N LEU A 178 7.33 -2.61 -14.05
CA LEU A 178 6.02 -3.27 -14.02
C LEU A 178 5.93 -4.21 -15.24
N VAL A 179 5.84 -5.52 -14.98
CA VAL A 179 5.91 -6.54 -16.05
C VAL A 179 4.59 -7.29 -16.25
N GLY A 180 3.61 -7.08 -15.41
CA GLY A 180 2.30 -7.74 -15.51
C GLY A 180 1.43 -7.48 -14.31
N GLY A 181 0.37 -8.29 -14.18
CA GLY A 181 -0.52 -8.23 -13.03
C GLY A 181 -1.90 -8.83 -13.28
N HIS A 182 -2.79 -8.60 -12.32
CA HIS A 182 -4.18 -9.02 -12.39
C HIS A 182 -5.10 -7.90 -11.91
N THR A 183 -6.17 -7.65 -12.65
CA THR A 183 -7.17 -6.64 -12.29
C THR A 183 -8.55 -7.28 -12.23
N GLY A 184 -9.15 -7.25 -11.05
CA GLY A 184 -10.48 -7.78 -10.79
C GLY A 184 -11.45 -6.72 -10.26
N GLU A 185 -12.74 -7.01 -10.34
CA GLU A 185 -13.78 -6.22 -9.69
C GLU A 185 -14.03 -6.69 -8.26
N GLY A 186 -14.25 -5.74 -7.36
CA GLY A 186 -14.58 -6.00 -5.96
C GLY A 186 -15.35 -4.85 -5.33
N LYS A 187 -15.74 -5.00 -4.07
CA LYS A 187 -16.51 -3.97 -3.36
C LYS A 187 -15.68 -2.73 -3.02
N GLU A 188 -14.40 -2.92 -2.77
CA GLU A 188 -13.49 -1.89 -2.28
C GLU A 188 -12.28 -1.80 -3.21
N LEU A 189 -11.80 -0.58 -3.41
CA LEU A 189 -10.53 -0.34 -4.10
C LEU A 189 -9.41 -0.97 -3.29
N ALA A 190 -8.56 -1.76 -3.95
CA ALA A 190 -7.38 -2.34 -3.33
C ALA A 190 -6.25 -2.47 -4.35
N LEU A 191 -5.03 -2.36 -3.89
CA LEU A 191 -3.83 -2.47 -4.70
C LEU A 191 -2.72 -3.13 -3.90
N GLY A 192 -1.96 -3.94 -4.58
CA GLY A 192 -0.72 -4.49 -4.06
C GLY A 192 0.19 -4.91 -5.18
N PHE A 193 1.38 -5.32 -4.81
CA PHE A 193 2.41 -5.74 -5.75
C PHE A 193 3.11 -6.99 -5.23
N ALA A 194 3.30 -7.97 -6.11
CA ALA A 194 4.36 -8.93 -5.93
C ALA A 194 5.62 -8.35 -6.56
N ILE A 195 6.68 -8.20 -5.76
CA ILE A 195 7.94 -7.59 -6.18
C ILE A 195 9.05 -8.63 -6.14
N ASN A 196 9.84 -8.65 -7.18
CA ASN A 196 11.10 -9.35 -7.23
C ASN A 196 12.23 -8.33 -7.08
N GLY A 197 13.19 -8.65 -6.24
CA GLY A 197 14.43 -7.90 -6.07
C GLY A 197 15.64 -8.80 -6.21
N LEU A 198 16.80 -8.22 -6.30
CA LEU A 198 18.07 -8.89 -6.44
C LEU A 198 18.96 -8.61 -5.23
N VAL A 199 19.62 -9.64 -4.75
CA VAL A 199 20.67 -9.60 -3.72
C VAL A 199 21.88 -10.38 -4.23
N ASP A 200 23.05 -10.23 -3.60
CA ASP A 200 24.21 -11.05 -3.94
C ASP A 200 23.98 -12.51 -3.52
N ASP A 201 24.36 -13.47 -4.36
CA ASP A 201 24.09 -14.90 -4.11
C ASP A 201 24.99 -15.48 -3.00
N ASP A 202 26.11 -14.82 -2.67
CA ASP A 202 26.96 -15.15 -1.53
C ASP A 202 26.34 -14.79 -0.17
N MET A 203 25.23 -14.06 -0.15
CA MET A 203 24.45 -13.67 1.02
C MET A 203 25.17 -12.75 2.03
N HIS A 204 26.38 -12.26 1.74
CA HIS A 204 27.14 -11.44 2.68
C HIS A 204 26.54 -10.04 2.91
N THR A 205 25.89 -9.49 1.92
CA THR A 205 25.24 -8.16 1.98
C THR A 205 23.77 -8.20 2.36
N VAL A 206 23.19 -9.42 2.53
CA VAL A 206 21.76 -9.59 2.82
C VAL A 206 21.47 -9.30 4.27
N LEU A 207 20.71 -8.23 4.53
CA LEU A 207 20.20 -7.91 5.84
C LEU A 207 19.07 -8.88 6.24
N ARG A 208 19.03 -9.23 7.51
CA ARG A 208 18.03 -10.13 8.08
C ARG A 208 17.43 -9.51 9.33
N LYS A 209 16.29 -10.04 9.79
CA LYS A 209 15.72 -9.67 11.08
C LYS A 209 16.63 -10.07 12.25
N GLY A 210 17.24 -11.25 12.19
CA GLY A 210 18.27 -11.67 13.15
C GLY A 210 19.63 -11.08 12.80
N GLY A 211 20.48 -10.88 13.81
CA GLY A 211 21.83 -10.31 13.66
C GLY A 211 22.08 -9.11 14.56
N LEU A 212 21.14 -8.76 15.44
CA LEU A 212 21.36 -7.74 16.47
C LEU A 212 22.57 -8.10 17.33
N THR A 213 23.45 -7.15 17.55
CA THR A 213 24.62 -7.30 18.41
C THR A 213 24.48 -6.44 19.66
N PRO A 214 24.84 -6.94 20.87
CA PRO A 214 24.81 -6.13 22.08
C PRO A 214 25.71 -4.88 21.93
N GLY A 215 25.14 -3.71 22.22
CA GLY A 215 25.84 -2.43 22.08
C GLY A 215 25.47 -1.63 20.82
N ASP A 216 24.84 -2.28 19.85
CA ASP A 216 24.34 -1.58 18.65
C ASP A 216 23.22 -0.58 18.99
N ALA A 217 23.12 0.46 18.19
CA ALA A 217 22.03 1.41 18.23
C ALA A 217 20.86 0.95 17.32
N LEU A 218 19.63 1.05 17.83
CA LEU A 218 18.43 0.86 17.02
C LEU A 218 18.07 2.16 16.31
N ILE A 219 18.03 2.12 14.99
CA ILE A 219 17.68 3.25 14.12
C ILE A 219 16.31 3.03 13.53
N LEU A 220 15.41 4.00 13.72
CA LEU A 220 14.10 4.04 13.09
C LEU A 220 14.06 5.18 12.05
N THR A 221 13.87 4.87 10.76
CA THR A 221 14.05 5.84 9.67
C THR A 221 12.83 6.73 9.40
N LYS A 222 11.64 6.37 9.90
CA LYS A 222 10.42 7.20 9.79
C LYS A 222 9.65 7.18 11.10
N PRO A 223 8.87 8.25 11.40
CA PRO A 223 8.03 8.29 12.60
C PRO A 223 6.88 7.27 12.52
N ILE A 224 6.41 6.82 13.69
CA ILE A 224 5.27 5.91 13.84
C ILE A 224 3.97 6.67 14.09
N GLY A 225 2.82 6.01 13.87
CA GLY A 225 1.50 6.56 14.16
C GLY A 225 0.53 6.56 12.97
N THR A 226 0.91 5.96 11.83
CA THR A 226 0.06 5.95 10.62
C THR A 226 -1.25 5.20 10.87
N GLY A 227 -1.23 4.04 11.53
CA GLY A 227 -2.44 3.26 11.81
C GLY A 227 -3.46 4.03 12.63
N THR A 228 -3.01 4.68 13.70
CA THR A 228 -3.85 5.53 14.56
C THR A 228 -4.42 6.73 13.81
N LEU A 229 -3.60 7.44 13.01
CA LEU A 229 -4.06 8.61 12.25
C LEU A 229 -5.10 8.24 11.19
N PHE A 230 -4.89 7.14 10.46
CA PHE A 230 -5.84 6.69 9.44
C PHE A 230 -7.07 5.98 10.04
N ALA A 231 -7.02 5.50 11.28
CA ALA A 231 -8.22 5.11 12.03
C ALA A 231 -9.06 6.33 12.46
N ALA A 232 -8.42 7.47 12.72
CA ALA A 232 -9.10 8.73 13.05
C ALA A 232 -9.67 9.45 11.80
N TYR A 233 -9.00 9.35 10.66
CA TYR A 233 -9.30 10.11 9.45
C TYR A 233 -10.75 10.00 8.96
N PRO A 234 -11.37 8.81 8.85
CA PRO A 234 -12.77 8.70 8.43
C PRO A 234 -13.77 9.36 9.39
N ARG A 235 -13.34 9.64 10.62
CA ARG A 235 -14.13 10.29 11.67
C ARG A 235 -13.74 11.76 11.89
N ALA A 236 -12.84 12.31 11.07
CA ALA A 236 -12.22 13.63 11.25
C ALA A 236 -13.26 14.74 11.42
N ALA A 237 -14.36 14.71 10.67
CA ALA A 237 -15.42 15.71 10.74
C ALA A 237 -16.12 15.73 12.12
N SER A 238 -16.22 14.59 12.82
CA SER A 238 -16.82 14.48 14.15
C SER A 238 -15.81 14.69 15.29
N LEU A 239 -14.52 14.64 14.99
CA LEU A 239 -13.44 14.81 15.95
C LEU A 239 -12.98 16.27 15.97
N GLY A 240 -13.57 17.11 16.81
CA GLY A 240 -13.27 18.53 16.86
C GLY A 240 -11.80 18.92 17.12
N PHE A 241 -10.96 17.95 17.51
CA PHE A 241 -9.53 18.13 17.71
C PHE A 241 -8.66 17.70 16.52
N PHE A 242 -9.21 16.94 15.57
CA PHE A 242 -8.44 16.38 14.45
C PHE A 242 -8.03 17.47 13.45
N LYS A 243 -6.84 17.35 12.89
CA LYS A 243 -6.30 18.36 11.96
C LYS A 243 -5.87 17.66 10.66
N GLY A 244 -6.37 18.11 9.51
CA GLY A 244 -6.03 17.57 8.19
C GLY A 244 -4.52 17.55 7.91
N ARG A 245 -3.77 18.53 8.43
CA ARG A 245 -2.29 18.56 8.29
C ARG A 245 -1.58 17.33 8.86
N TRP A 246 -2.15 16.62 9.83
CA TRP A 246 -1.57 15.40 10.39
C TRP A 246 -1.60 14.25 9.38
N VAL A 247 -2.69 14.17 8.62
CA VAL A 247 -2.81 13.22 7.50
C VAL A 247 -1.85 13.58 6.38
N ALA A 248 -1.78 14.86 6.01
CA ALA A 248 -0.87 15.32 4.97
C ALA A 248 0.60 14.99 5.31
N GLU A 249 1.02 15.21 6.56
CA GLU A 249 2.36 14.88 7.03
C GLU A 249 2.60 13.36 7.07
N ALA A 250 1.61 12.58 7.52
CA ALA A 250 1.70 11.12 7.46
C ALA A 250 1.88 10.63 6.01
N LEU A 251 1.09 11.15 5.06
CA LEU A 251 1.22 10.81 3.65
C LEU A 251 2.59 11.19 3.08
N THR A 252 3.15 12.35 3.48
CA THR A 252 4.52 12.76 3.08
C THR A 252 5.54 11.69 3.45
N HIS A 253 5.47 11.14 4.66
CA HIS A 253 6.35 10.05 5.08
C HIS A 253 6.05 8.72 4.39
N MET A 254 4.78 8.43 4.12
CA MET A 254 4.37 7.17 3.48
C MET A 254 4.78 7.11 2.00
N VAL A 255 4.77 8.23 1.28
CA VAL A 255 5.26 8.30 -0.11
C VAL A 255 6.77 8.43 -0.23
N GLN A 256 7.46 8.68 0.86
CA GLN A 256 8.92 8.71 0.89
C GLN A 256 9.48 7.29 0.76
N SER A 257 10.38 7.07 -0.21
CA SER A 257 11.05 5.79 -0.42
C SER A 257 12.01 5.45 0.73
N ASN A 258 12.06 4.17 1.09
CA ASN A 258 13.04 3.63 2.04
C ASN A 258 14.42 3.37 1.41
N GLN A 259 14.58 3.53 0.08
CA GLN A 259 15.80 3.20 -0.64
C GLN A 259 17.05 3.92 -0.10
N ALA A 260 16.96 5.24 0.06
CA ALA A 260 18.09 6.02 0.58
C ALA A 260 18.43 5.61 2.03
N GLY A 261 17.41 5.39 2.86
CA GLY A 261 17.60 4.90 4.23
C GLY A 261 18.32 3.56 4.25
N ALA A 262 17.89 2.58 3.45
CA ALA A 262 18.54 1.28 3.33
C ALA A 262 20.01 1.39 2.93
N ARG A 263 20.31 2.19 1.90
CA ARG A 263 21.70 2.41 1.44
C ARG A 263 22.59 3.02 2.53
N ILE A 264 22.07 3.99 3.28
CA ILE A 264 22.80 4.62 4.38
C ILE A 264 23.03 3.61 5.50
N LEU A 265 22.03 2.83 5.90
CA LEU A 265 22.14 1.79 6.93
C LEU A 265 23.20 0.76 6.54
N MET A 266 23.16 0.24 5.31
CA MET A 266 24.16 -0.71 4.81
C MET A 266 25.57 -0.11 4.79
N ALA A 267 25.71 1.13 4.32
CA ALA A 267 27.01 1.81 4.27
C ALA A 267 27.62 2.05 5.67
N ASN A 268 26.78 2.07 6.71
CA ASN A 268 27.22 2.20 8.11
C ASN A 268 27.23 0.86 8.87
N GLY A 269 27.25 -0.26 8.15
CA GLY A 269 27.45 -1.58 8.74
C GLY A 269 26.24 -2.12 9.49
N ALA A 270 25.01 -1.81 9.05
CA ALA A 270 23.81 -2.36 9.68
C ALA A 270 23.92 -3.90 9.79
N THR A 271 23.67 -4.41 10.99
CA THR A 271 23.79 -5.84 11.33
C THR A 271 22.48 -6.58 11.18
N ALA A 272 21.35 -5.88 11.32
CA ALA A 272 19.99 -6.40 11.14
C ALA A 272 19.05 -5.30 10.67
N CYS A 273 18.00 -5.70 9.93
CA CYS A 273 17.00 -4.75 9.44
C CYS A 273 15.66 -5.45 9.23
N THR A 274 14.59 -4.69 9.39
CA THR A 274 13.22 -5.02 8.97
C THR A 274 12.50 -3.74 8.57
N ASP A 275 11.51 -3.82 7.71
CA ASP A 275 10.56 -2.72 7.51
C ASP A 275 9.49 -2.71 8.61
N LEU A 276 8.89 -1.56 8.85
CA LEU A 276 7.91 -1.39 9.92
C LEU A 276 6.51 -1.34 9.32
N THR A 277 5.72 -2.40 9.57
CA THR A 277 4.41 -2.57 8.97
C THR A 277 3.33 -3.01 9.98
N GLY A 278 2.51 -3.97 9.65
CA GLY A 278 1.28 -4.33 10.37
C GLY A 278 1.44 -4.75 11.85
N PHE A 279 2.59 -5.28 12.24
CA PHE A 279 2.80 -5.73 13.64
C PHE A 279 3.21 -4.62 14.61
N GLY A 280 3.41 -3.41 14.09
CA GLY A 280 3.86 -2.27 14.87
C GLY A 280 5.32 -2.39 15.32
N LEU A 281 5.82 -1.34 15.98
CA LEU A 281 7.22 -1.28 16.38
C LEU A 281 7.63 -2.46 17.27
N LEU A 282 6.83 -2.78 18.29
CA LEU A 282 7.16 -3.87 19.21
C LEU A 282 7.14 -5.23 18.52
N GLY A 283 6.18 -5.47 17.61
CA GLY A 283 6.10 -6.73 16.89
C GLY A 283 7.35 -7.00 16.05
N HIS A 284 7.74 -6.04 15.25
CA HIS A 284 8.94 -6.16 14.41
C HIS A 284 10.22 -6.23 15.24
N LEU A 285 10.31 -5.47 16.34
CA LEU A 285 11.46 -5.57 17.24
C LEU A 285 11.59 -6.96 17.88
N VAL A 286 10.47 -7.58 18.26
CA VAL A 286 10.47 -8.96 18.80
C VAL A 286 10.92 -9.96 17.73
N GLU A 287 10.55 -9.76 16.47
CA GLU A 287 11.03 -10.57 15.34
C GLU A 287 12.55 -10.40 15.10
N MET A 288 13.14 -9.29 15.52
CA MET A 288 14.59 -9.06 15.46
C MET A 288 15.33 -9.60 16.69
N THR A 289 14.85 -9.30 17.90
CA THR A 289 15.52 -9.69 19.15
C THR A 289 15.51 -11.18 19.39
N LYS A 290 14.40 -11.86 19.09
CA LYS A 290 14.22 -13.28 19.33
C LYS A 290 15.26 -14.17 18.59
N PRO A 291 15.44 -14.05 17.25
CA PRO A 291 16.45 -14.82 16.54
C PRO A 291 17.89 -14.39 16.86
N SER A 292 18.08 -13.17 17.37
CA SER A 292 19.38 -12.65 17.77
C SER A 292 19.79 -13.08 19.19
N GLY A 293 18.83 -13.53 20.00
CA GLY A 293 19.08 -13.93 21.39
C GLY A 293 19.48 -12.77 22.32
N VAL A 294 19.07 -11.55 21.98
CA VAL A 294 19.40 -10.33 22.73
C VAL A 294 18.14 -9.59 23.20
N ASP A 295 18.29 -8.73 24.18
CA ASP A 295 17.27 -7.78 24.59
C ASP A 295 17.48 -6.42 23.89
N ALA A 296 16.42 -5.61 23.84
CA ALA A 296 16.48 -4.24 23.36
C ALA A 296 15.92 -3.27 24.39
N GLU A 297 16.52 -2.11 24.50
CA GLU A 297 16.03 -1.01 25.33
C GLU A 297 15.39 0.06 24.45
N LEU A 298 14.16 0.46 24.78
CA LEU A 298 13.41 1.51 24.08
C LEU A 298 13.17 2.71 24.98
N PHE A 299 13.63 3.88 24.54
CA PHE A 299 13.34 5.15 25.21
C PHE A 299 12.06 5.75 24.61
N LEU A 300 10.91 5.55 25.27
CA LEU A 300 9.59 5.97 24.74
C LEU A 300 9.54 7.46 24.38
N SER A 301 10.17 8.32 25.19
CA SER A 301 10.22 9.76 24.92
C SER A 301 11.08 10.12 23.70
N ALA A 302 11.99 9.24 23.27
CA ALA A 302 12.83 9.46 22.08
C ALA A 302 12.21 8.90 20.79
N LEU A 303 11.13 8.11 20.87
CA LEU A 303 10.49 7.55 19.68
C LEU A 303 9.98 8.66 18.77
N PRO A 304 10.33 8.67 17.46
CA PRO A 304 9.74 9.60 16.53
C PRO A 304 8.27 9.24 16.28
N VAL A 305 7.37 10.18 16.51
CA VAL A 305 5.92 9.98 16.41
C VAL A 305 5.33 11.06 15.51
N LEU A 306 4.43 10.65 14.62
CA LEU A 306 3.68 11.56 13.75
C LEU A 306 2.84 12.54 14.56
N PRO A 307 2.81 13.82 14.18
CA PRO A 307 1.98 14.81 14.83
C PRO A 307 0.51 14.37 14.90
N GLY A 308 -0.06 14.47 16.08
CA GLY A 308 -1.46 14.11 16.31
C GLY A 308 -1.70 12.67 16.74
N ALA A 309 -0.77 11.73 16.52
CA ALA A 309 -0.95 10.32 16.90
C ALA A 309 -1.14 10.17 18.41
N GLU A 310 -0.30 10.80 19.24
CA GLU A 310 -0.48 10.81 20.71
C GLU A 310 -1.84 11.38 21.11
N LYS A 311 -2.30 12.45 20.44
CA LYS A 311 -3.59 13.04 20.74
C LYS A 311 -4.76 12.14 20.36
N CYS A 312 -4.65 11.42 19.24
CA CYS A 312 -5.66 10.44 18.83
C CYS A 312 -5.75 9.30 19.86
N VAL A 313 -4.60 8.75 20.27
CA VAL A 313 -4.54 7.69 21.30
C VAL A 313 -5.13 8.17 22.63
N ALA A 314 -4.79 9.38 23.08
CA ALA A 314 -5.32 9.96 24.32
C ALA A 314 -6.86 10.14 24.27
N ASN A 315 -7.47 10.18 23.08
CA ASN A 315 -8.91 10.20 22.86
C ASN A 315 -9.50 8.81 22.52
N GLY A 316 -8.78 7.73 22.82
CA GLY A 316 -9.26 6.36 22.67
C GLY A 316 -9.30 5.87 21.22
N ILE A 317 -8.59 6.51 20.29
CA ILE A 317 -8.54 6.10 18.88
C ILE A 317 -7.29 5.25 18.65
N SER A 318 -7.50 4.06 18.10
CA SER A 318 -6.44 3.15 17.67
C SER A 318 -6.85 2.41 16.39
N SER A 319 -5.88 1.86 15.69
CA SER A 319 -6.15 1.01 14.54
C SER A 319 -6.89 -0.28 14.94
N SER A 320 -7.69 -0.82 14.03
CA SER A 320 -8.40 -2.08 14.23
C SER A 320 -7.49 -3.28 14.51
N LEU A 321 -6.22 -3.22 14.12
CA LEU A 321 -5.24 -4.28 14.38
C LEU A 321 -4.52 -4.10 15.72
N SER A 322 -4.53 -2.90 16.31
CA SER A 322 -3.85 -2.61 17.58
C SER A 322 -4.25 -3.58 18.72
N PRO A 323 -5.52 -3.96 18.91
CA PRO A 323 -5.89 -4.93 19.95
C PRO A 323 -5.22 -6.31 19.81
N ALA A 324 -4.96 -6.75 18.58
CA ALA A 324 -4.23 -7.99 18.33
C ALA A 324 -2.74 -7.81 18.67
N ASN A 325 -2.15 -6.71 18.25
CA ASN A 325 -0.74 -6.39 18.49
C ASN A 325 -0.42 -6.18 19.99
N VAL A 326 -1.36 -5.64 20.78
CA VAL A 326 -1.19 -5.45 22.24
C VAL A 326 -0.88 -6.78 22.97
N ARG A 327 -1.22 -7.93 22.39
CA ARG A 327 -0.84 -9.23 22.97
C ARG A 327 0.66 -9.42 23.08
N LEU A 328 1.45 -8.70 22.26
CA LEU A 328 2.92 -8.72 22.26
C LEU A 328 3.53 -8.02 23.48
N ARG A 329 2.73 -7.28 24.29
CA ARG A 329 3.19 -6.65 25.55
C ARG A 329 3.89 -7.64 26.49
N ARG A 330 3.61 -8.93 26.36
CA ARG A 330 4.30 -10.00 27.14
C ARG A 330 5.81 -10.02 26.95
N ALA A 331 6.31 -9.47 25.84
CA ALA A 331 7.76 -9.36 25.61
C ALA A 331 8.40 -8.21 26.38
N LEU A 332 7.61 -7.30 26.94
CA LEU A 332 8.11 -6.17 27.75
C LEU A 332 8.34 -6.64 29.20
N ARG A 333 9.55 -6.43 29.73
CA ARG A 333 9.89 -6.83 31.10
C ARG A 333 9.31 -5.90 32.17
N ASN A 334 9.22 -4.61 31.90
CA ASN A 334 8.85 -3.56 32.86
C ASN A 334 7.63 -2.75 32.42
N GLN A 335 6.68 -3.39 31.73
CA GLN A 335 5.51 -2.71 31.13
C GLN A 335 4.70 -1.88 32.14
N GLU A 336 4.58 -2.34 33.39
CA GLU A 336 3.77 -1.67 34.42
C GLU A 336 4.24 -0.25 34.71
N ALA A 337 5.54 0.00 34.60
CA ALA A 337 6.12 1.34 34.80
C ALA A 337 5.76 2.32 33.66
N PHE A 338 5.41 1.79 32.46
CA PHE A 338 5.24 2.61 31.25
C PHE A 338 3.84 2.56 30.63
N VAL A 339 2.92 1.76 31.17
CA VAL A 339 1.56 1.60 30.61
C VAL A 339 0.81 2.94 30.48
N ASN A 340 1.10 3.90 31.34
CA ASN A 340 0.51 5.24 31.34
C ASN A 340 1.30 6.26 30.51
N HIS A 341 2.42 5.88 29.89
CA HIS A 341 3.17 6.80 29.03
C HIS A 341 2.39 7.07 27.73
N PRO A 342 2.27 8.34 27.26
CA PRO A 342 1.45 8.69 26.09
C PRO A 342 1.80 7.91 24.80
N ARG A 343 3.07 7.52 24.64
CA ARG A 343 3.55 6.78 23.46
C ARG A 343 3.50 5.26 23.62
N TYR A 344 3.17 4.74 24.81
CA TYR A 344 3.10 3.31 25.04
C TYR A 344 2.15 2.59 24.07
N PRO A 345 0.91 3.06 23.82
CA PRO A 345 0.02 2.40 22.86
C PRO A 345 0.53 2.42 21.41
N LEU A 346 1.36 3.40 21.06
CA LEU A 346 1.92 3.53 19.72
C LEU A 346 2.99 2.46 19.40
N LEU A 347 3.53 1.77 20.41
CA LEU A 347 4.37 0.58 20.20
C LEU A 347 3.64 -0.53 19.43
N PHE A 348 2.34 -0.59 19.54
CA PHE A 348 1.46 -1.61 18.96
C PHE A 348 0.74 -1.12 17.71
N ASP A 349 0.94 0.15 17.33
CA ASP A 349 0.24 0.77 16.20
C ASP A 349 0.78 0.21 14.88
N PRO A 350 -0.07 -0.43 14.04
CA PRO A 350 0.35 -0.91 12.74
C PRO A 350 0.76 0.26 11.85
N GLN A 351 1.78 0.07 11.02
CA GLN A 351 2.23 1.08 10.07
C GLN A 351 1.89 0.65 8.64
N THR A 352 1.57 1.62 7.79
CA THR A 352 1.50 1.44 6.33
C THR A 352 2.60 2.27 5.70
N ALA A 353 3.41 1.66 4.84
CA ALA A 353 4.60 2.26 4.25
C ALA A 353 5.50 2.93 5.32
N GLY A 354 5.72 2.23 6.42
CA GLY A 354 6.56 2.68 7.52
C GLY A 354 8.04 2.76 7.14
N GLY A 355 8.86 3.15 8.12
CA GLY A 355 10.31 3.20 7.95
C GLY A 355 10.97 1.83 8.08
N LEU A 356 12.29 1.84 8.02
CA LEU A 356 13.12 0.71 8.39
C LEU A 356 13.49 0.79 9.88
N LEU A 357 13.50 -0.35 10.54
CA LEU A 357 14.08 -0.54 11.87
C LEU A 357 15.36 -1.36 11.70
N ALA A 358 16.48 -0.79 12.04
CA ALA A 358 17.78 -1.42 11.83
C ALA A 358 18.66 -1.31 13.08
N SER A 359 19.59 -2.26 13.21
CA SER A 359 20.67 -2.26 14.20
C SER A 359 21.96 -1.82 13.52
N VAL A 360 22.63 -0.85 14.11
CA VAL A 360 23.89 -0.29 13.59
C VAL A 360 24.90 -0.19 14.73
N PRO A 361 26.18 -0.60 14.51
CA PRO A 361 27.24 -0.55 15.51
C PRO A 361 27.51 0.83 16.07
#